data_89a8523cfa4b564d186fadd3c18e75d4
#
_entry.id   89a8523cfa4b564d186fadd3c18e75d4
#
_cell.length_a   1.000
_cell.length_b   1.000
_cell.length_c   1.000
_cell.angle_alpha   90.00
_cell.angle_beta   90.00
_cell.angle_gamma   90.00
#
_symmetry.space_group_name_H-M   'P 1'
#
loop_
_entity.id
_entity.type
_entity.pdbx_description
1 polymer ?
#
loop_
_entity_poly.entity_id
_entity_poly.type
_entity_poly.pdbx_seq_one_letter_code
_entity_poly.pdbx_strand_id
1 'polypeptide(L)'
;LIAEKAQVSPATVSRVLNHRELVKEPTIRRVEEAMRSLGCQIENTVTVSKETQPLIVLNIPGIENVFYQEIIRGARVSAKAHGCHLLIHESHLNKGNLLDFCNLLRRVDAAGVILLNRVSEEGLNQIRVIAPLVQCCEYNDHADYPYVSIDDARAAELATEYLLSNGGSKIALINGPGNFKYARRRQEGFMNALRNAEVMIPKQWIVQLPEVSYEMAYAAVCRLLNSDSRPNAFFTISDVFAAAVIRAAKRFHLHVPRDILVVGFDNIELSSMTSPSITTVNQPKFPCRLFFVQFAPLKFLENVYNIGLLELMEDPHGEMKSLLLDTELVIREST
;
A
#
# COMPACT_ATOMS: atom_id res chain seq x y z
N LEU A 1 -10.60 -46.22 22.53
CA LEU A 1 -9.34 -46.90 22.18
C LEU A 1 -8.12 -46.21 22.80
N ILE A 2 -7.81 -44.92 22.45
CA ILE A 2 -6.64 -44.18 23.03
C ILE A 2 -6.85 -44.00 24.55
N ALA A 3 -8.01 -43.53 24.97
CA ALA A 3 -8.36 -43.29 26.36
C ALA A 3 -8.25 -44.55 27.22
N GLU A 4 -8.77 -45.68 26.71
CA GLU A 4 -8.69 -46.99 27.36
C GLU A 4 -7.24 -47.47 27.50
N LYS A 5 -6.45 -47.35 26.41
CA LYS A 5 -5.05 -47.81 26.40
C LYS A 5 -4.16 -46.96 27.30
N ALA A 6 -4.43 -45.64 27.36
CA ALA A 6 -3.72 -44.70 28.26
C ALA A 6 -4.27 -44.75 29.69
N GLN A 7 -5.35 -45.47 29.96
CA GLN A 7 -6.05 -45.54 31.25
C GLN A 7 -6.45 -44.14 31.76
N VAL A 8 -7.02 -43.32 30.89
CA VAL A 8 -7.51 -41.97 31.19
C VAL A 8 -8.91 -41.74 30.59
N SER A 9 -9.59 -40.69 31.00
CA SER A 9 -10.89 -40.34 30.40
C SER A 9 -10.71 -39.78 28.97
N PRO A 10 -11.74 -39.92 28.09
CA PRO A 10 -11.74 -39.27 26.78
C PRO A 10 -11.50 -37.73 26.85
N ALA A 11 -12.04 -37.09 27.90
CA ALA A 11 -11.80 -35.67 28.17
C ALA A 11 -10.32 -35.37 28.48
N THR A 12 -9.61 -36.29 29.14
CA THR A 12 -8.16 -36.16 29.40
C THR A 12 -7.36 -36.29 28.11
N VAL A 13 -7.74 -37.23 27.22
CA VAL A 13 -7.11 -37.32 25.89
C VAL A 13 -7.32 -36.01 25.08
N SER A 14 -8.54 -35.50 25.07
CA SER A 14 -8.82 -34.22 24.41
C SER A 14 -8.00 -33.06 25.00
N ARG A 15 -7.84 -33.01 26.33
CA ARG A 15 -6.97 -31.99 26.97
C ARG A 15 -5.50 -32.18 26.62
N VAL A 16 -4.99 -33.38 26.55
CA VAL A 16 -3.61 -33.65 26.13
C VAL A 16 -3.38 -33.18 24.69
N LEU A 17 -4.37 -33.31 23.81
CA LEU A 17 -4.27 -32.89 22.41
C LEU A 17 -4.41 -31.40 22.22
N ASN A 18 -5.29 -30.72 22.99
CA ASN A 18 -5.67 -29.33 22.72
C ASN A 18 -5.23 -28.33 23.81
N HIS A 19 -4.92 -28.80 25.03
CA HIS A 19 -4.58 -27.97 26.20
C HIS A 19 -3.54 -28.69 27.07
N ARG A 20 -2.42 -29.03 26.46
CA ARG A 20 -1.35 -29.83 27.06
C ARG A 20 -0.81 -29.22 28.34
N GLU A 21 -0.79 -27.90 28.44
CA GLU A 21 -0.35 -27.13 29.60
C GLU A 21 -1.20 -27.34 30.86
N LEU A 22 -2.41 -27.84 30.70
CA LEU A 22 -3.35 -28.14 31.81
C LEU A 22 -3.23 -29.57 32.32
N VAL A 23 -2.33 -30.42 31.76
CA VAL A 23 -2.22 -31.83 32.08
C VAL A 23 -0.82 -32.13 32.60
N LYS A 24 -0.70 -32.96 33.64
CA LYS A 24 0.56 -33.37 34.24
C LYS A 24 1.39 -34.21 33.27
N GLU A 25 2.69 -34.00 33.22
CA GLU A 25 3.65 -34.67 32.31
C GLU A 25 3.54 -36.21 32.30
N PRO A 26 3.36 -36.95 33.43
CA PRO A 26 3.19 -38.40 33.41
C PRO A 26 1.94 -38.85 32.66
N THR A 27 0.88 -38.04 32.67
CA THR A 27 -0.37 -38.36 31.98
C THR A 27 -0.23 -38.09 30.47
N ILE A 28 0.50 -37.02 30.09
CA ILE A 28 0.83 -36.72 28.70
C ILE A 28 1.58 -37.90 28.08
N ARG A 29 2.66 -38.37 28.73
CA ARG A 29 3.47 -39.50 28.24
C ARG A 29 2.67 -40.77 28.01
N ARG A 30 1.76 -41.13 28.94
CA ARG A 30 0.88 -42.30 28.78
C ARG A 30 -0.05 -42.18 27.57
N VAL A 31 -0.59 -40.99 27.31
CA VAL A 31 -1.47 -40.78 26.16
C VAL A 31 -0.65 -40.84 24.86
N GLU A 32 0.55 -40.28 24.83
CA GLU A 32 1.42 -40.34 23.67
C GLU A 32 1.91 -41.77 23.35
N GLU A 33 2.25 -42.56 24.36
CA GLU A 33 2.60 -43.94 24.16
C GLU A 33 1.42 -44.80 23.65
N ALA A 34 0.22 -44.55 24.17
CA ALA A 34 -1.00 -45.21 23.69
C ALA A 34 -1.27 -44.83 22.22
N MET A 35 -1.11 -43.59 21.86
CA MET A 35 -1.27 -43.11 20.46
C MET A 35 -0.26 -43.77 19.52
N ARG A 36 1.03 -43.74 19.87
CA ARG A 36 2.08 -44.38 19.08
C ARG A 36 1.82 -45.89 18.88
N SER A 37 1.39 -46.59 19.92
CA SER A 37 1.13 -48.04 19.86
C SER A 37 -0.12 -48.39 19.05
N LEU A 38 -1.03 -47.44 18.79
CA LEU A 38 -2.20 -47.55 17.93
C LEU A 38 -1.99 -47.09 16.50
N GLY A 39 -0.73 -46.73 16.15
CA GLY A 39 -0.41 -46.24 14.81
C GLY A 39 -0.99 -44.85 14.52
N CYS A 40 -1.52 -44.16 15.54
CA CYS A 40 -1.89 -42.78 15.41
C CYS A 40 -0.56 -41.95 15.34
N GLN A 41 -0.21 -41.46 14.19
CA GLN A 41 0.82 -40.41 14.12
C GLN A 41 0.31 -39.26 14.97
N ILE A 42 1.04 -38.94 16.03
CA ILE A 42 1.02 -37.61 16.58
C ILE A 42 1.65 -36.83 15.45
N GLU A 43 0.86 -36.19 14.57
CA GLU A 43 1.36 -35.00 13.92
C GLU A 43 1.91 -34.21 15.09
N ASN A 44 3.21 -34.01 15.09
CA ASN A 44 3.86 -33.11 16.02
C ASN A 44 3.09 -31.80 15.83
N THR A 45 2.07 -31.59 16.62
CA THR A 45 1.68 -30.26 17.01
C THR A 45 2.96 -29.78 17.64
N VAL A 46 3.80 -29.16 16.79
CA VAL A 46 4.90 -28.37 17.23
C VAL A 46 4.27 -27.60 18.38
N THR A 47 4.72 -27.87 19.61
CA THR A 47 4.57 -26.93 20.71
C THR A 47 5.31 -25.70 20.20
N VAL A 48 4.63 -24.92 19.37
CA VAL A 48 4.98 -23.56 19.09
C VAL A 48 4.94 -22.95 20.46
N SER A 49 6.13 -22.81 21.05
CA SER A 49 6.33 -21.88 22.14
C SER A 49 5.49 -20.66 21.75
N LYS A 50 4.61 -20.19 22.65
CA LYS A 50 3.67 -19.09 22.43
C LYS A 50 4.37 -17.73 22.25
N GLU A 51 5.47 -17.70 21.53
CA GLU A 51 6.04 -16.56 20.85
C GLU A 51 5.64 -16.63 19.38
N THR A 52 4.34 -16.71 19.10
CA THR A 52 3.85 -16.47 17.74
C THR A 52 4.15 -15.03 17.41
N GLN A 53 5.06 -14.84 16.45
CA GLN A 53 5.37 -13.49 15.95
C GLN A 53 4.06 -12.80 15.56
N PRO A 54 3.85 -11.53 15.97
CA PRO A 54 2.64 -10.80 15.63
C PRO A 54 2.39 -10.79 14.12
N LEU A 55 1.14 -10.95 13.71
CA LEU A 55 0.75 -10.94 12.31
C LEU A 55 0.13 -9.58 11.93
N ILE A 56 0.76 -8.88 11.03
CA ILE A 56 0.25 -7.63 10.46
C ILE A 56 -0.43 -7.94 9.12
N VAL A 57 -1.66 -7.45 8.93
CA VAL A 57 -2.40 -7.58 7.67
C VAL A 57 -2.28 -6.30 6.86
N LEU A 58 -1.69 -6.40 5.66
CA LEU A 58 -1.62 -5.32 4.69
C LEU A 58 -2.73 -5.53 3.64
N ASN A 59 -3.73 -4.67 3.63
CA ASN A 59 -4.78 -4.71 2.62
C ASN A 59 -4.45 -3.74 1.49
N ILE A 60 -4.42 -4.25 0.25
CA ILE A 60 -4.18 -3.50 -0.99
C ILE A 60 -5.37 -3.63 -1.93
N PRO A 61 -5.65 -2.61 -2.77
CA PRO A 61 -6.75 -2.68 -3.75
C PRO A 61 -6.52 -3.72 -4.86
N GLY A 62 -5.29 -3.82 -5.35
CA GLY A 62 -4.89 -4.73 -6.44
C GLY A 62 -3.39 -4.82 -6.53
N ILE A 63 -2.88 -5.99 -6.93
CA ILE A 63 -1.43 -6.27 -7.05
C ILE A 63 -0.85 -5.75 -8.38
N GLU A 64 -1.69 -5.45 -9.35
CA GLU A 64 -1.28 -5.02 -10.70
C GLU A 64 -0.63 -3.64 -10.70
N ASN A 65 -0.98 -2.78 -9.73
CA ASN A 65 -0.34 -1.47 -9.61
C ASN A 65 1.07 -1.62 -9.03
N VAL A 66 2.07 -1.37 -9.88
CA VAL A 66 3.50 -1.51 -9.53
C VAL A 66 3.90 -0.65 -8.33
N PHE A 67 3.23 0.47 -8.09
CA PHE A 67 3.45 1.31 -6.90
C PHE A 67 3.22 0.53 -5.60
N TYR A 68 2.18 -0.32 -5.52
CA TYR A 68 1.92 -1.12 -4.33
C TYR A 68 3.00 -2.18 -4.07
N GLN A 69 3.71 -2.65 -5.10
CA GLN A 69 4.82 -3.58 -4.93
C GLN A 69 5.96 -2.97 -4.11
N GLU A 70 6.24 -1.66 -4.30
CA GLU A 70 7.22 -0.93 -3.50
C GLU A 70 6.79 -0.82 -2.02
N ILE A 71 5.50 -0.56 -1.78
CA ILE A 71 4.94 -0.53 -0.42
C ILE A 71 5.02 -1.91 0.23
N ILE A 72 4.64 -2.98 -0.47
CA ILE A 72 4.75 -4.36 0.00
C ILE A 72 6.19 -4.70 0.37
N ARG A 73 7.16 -4.30 -0.48
CA ARG A 73 8.59 -4.51 -0.22
C ARG A 73 9.03 -3.81 1.06
N GLY A 74 8.64 -2.55 1.24
CA GLY A 74 8.91 -1.78 2.45
C GLY A 74 8.28 -2.40 3.70
N ALA A 75 7.00 -2.76 3.62
CA ALA A 75 6.27 -3.40 4.71
C ALA A 75 6.92 -4.73 5.13
N ARG A 76 7.33 -5.57 4.16
CA ARG A 76 8.00 -6.85 4.42
C ARG A 76 9.35 -6.67 5.13
N VAL A 77 10.16 -5.70 4.68
CA VAL A 77 11.46 -5.40 5.31
C VAL A 77 11.22 -4.94 6.75
N SER A 78 10.25 -4.07 6.97
CA SER A 78 9.93 -3.55 8.30
C SER A 78 9.35 -4.63 9.20
N ALA A 79 8.42 -5.45 8.73
CA ALA A 79 7.86 -6.58 9.48
C ALA A 79 8.97 -7.52 9.97
N LYS A 80 9.88 -7.90 9.07
CA LYS A 80 11.02 -8.76 9.42
C LYS A 80 11.92 -8.12 10.49
N ALA A 81 12.21 -6.82 10.37
CA ALA A 81 13.04 -6.10 11.32
C ALA A 81 12.42 -6.03 12.73
N HIS A 82 11.10 -6.05 12.83
CA HIS A 82 10.35 -5.99 14.10
C HIS A 82 9.82 -7.35 14.56
N GLY A 83 10.30 -8.46 13.97
CA GLY A 83 9.88 -9.81 14.38
C GLY A 83 8.38 -10.08 14.13
N CYS A 84 7.79 -9.45 13.10
CA CYS A 84 6.40 -9.64 12.72
C CYS A 84 6.28 -10.44 11.42
N HIS A 85 5.16 -11.16 11.27
CA HIS A 85 4.74 -11.69 9.98
C HIS A 85 3.89 -10.67 9.22
N LEU A 86 3.94 -10.70 7.88
CA LEU A 86 3.12 -9.87 7.02
C LEU A 86 2.21 -10.76 6.17
N LEU A 87 0.90 -10.56 6.29
CA LEU A 87 -0.12 -11.14 5.40
C LEU A 87 -0.59 -10.05 4.43
N ILE A 88 -0.50 -10.32 3.13
CA ILE A 88 -1.03 -9.44 2.10
C ILE A 88 -2.44 -9.93 1.75
N HIS A 89 -3.41 -9.04 1.89
CA HIS A 89 -4.80 -9.26 1.52
C HIS A 89 -5.18 -8.35 0.36
N GLU A 90 -5.42 -8.94 -0.80
CA GLU A 90 -5.82 -8.21 -2.00
C GLU A 90 -7.34 -8.16 -2.09
N SER A 91 -7.89 -6.98 -1.95
CA SER A 91 -9.32 -6.73 -2.15
C SER A 91 -9.63 -5.24 -2.12
N HIS A 92 -10.48 -4.79 -3.03
CA HIS A 92 -11.18 -3.51 -2.86
C HIS A 92 -12.20 -3.64 -1.74
N LEU A 93 -11.92 -3.04 -0.58
CA LEU A 93 -12.83 -3.06 0.56
C LEU A 93 -14.05 -2.16 0.29
N ASN A 94 -15.23 -2.74 0.45
CA ASN A 94 -16.52 -2.08 0.32
C ASN A 94 -17.53 -2.69 1.31
N LYS A 95 -18.76 -2.15 1.36
CA LYS A 95 -19.79 -2.64 2.29
C LYS A 95 -20.12 -4.13 2.11
N GLY A 96 -19.94 -4.70 0.91
CA GLY A 96 -20.28 -6.08 0.60
C GLY A 96 -19.28 -7.11 1.11
N ASN A 97 -17.99 -6.76 1.22
CA ASN A 97 -16.92 -7.69 1.60
C ASN A 97 -16.19 -7.33 2.91
N LEU A 98 -16.56 -6.22 3.54
CA LEU A 98 -15.94 -5.76 4.78
C LEU A 98 -16.10 -6.78 5.92
N LEU A 99 -17.27 -7.42 6.01
CA LEU A 99 -17.52 -8.43 7.05
C LEU A 99 -16.61 -9.65 6.88
N ASP A 100 -16.37 -10.09 5.65
CA ASP A 100 -15.46 -11.20 5.35
C ASP A 100 -14.02 -10.84 5.72
N PHE A 101 -13.61 -9.60 5.44
CA PHE A 101 -12.31 -9.08 5.87
C PHE A 101 -12.19 -9.04 7.39
N CYS A 102 -13.19 -8.55 8.11
CA CYS A 102 -13.23 -8.56 9.58
C CYS A 102 -13.16 -9.99 10.15
N ASN A 103 -13.83 -10.95 9.51
CA ASN A 103 -13.76 -12.36 9.90
C ASN A 103 -12.38 -12.98 9.64
N LEU A 104 -11.72 -12.58 8.55
CA LEU A 104 -10.33 -12.94 8.29
C LEU A 104 -9.42 -12.43 9.42
N LEU A 105 -9.52 -11.15 9.77
CA LEU A 105 -8.69 -10.54 10.82
C LEU A 105 -8.82 -11.28 12.16
N ARG A 106 -10.04 -11.63 12.57
CA ARG A 106 -10.27 -12.42 13.80
C ARG A 106 -9.65 -13.80 13.71
N ARG A 107 -9.83 -14.50 12.57
CA ARG A 107 -9.34 -15.87 12.37
C ARG A 107 -7.82 -15.96 12.40
N VAL A 108 -7.12 -14.94 11.87
CA VAL A 108 -5.66 -14.90 11.85
C VAL A 108 -5.06 -14.26 13.10
N ASP A 109 -5.90 -13.81 14.05
CA ASP A 109 -5.47 -13.08 15.25
C ASP A 109 -4.56 -11.89 14.89
N ALA A 110 -5.07 -11.02 14.01
CA ALA A 110 -4.30 -9.91 13.46
C ALA A 110 -3.85 -8.94 14.56
N ALA A 111 -2.54 -8.73 14.70
CA ALA A 111 -1.96 -7.79 15.67
C ALA A 111 -2.06 -6.34 15.20
N GLY A 112 -2.25 -6.11 13.90
CA GLY A 112 -2.41 -4.79 13.32
C GLY A 112 -2.83 -4.83 11.85
N VAL A 113 -3.39 -3.74 11.34
CA VAL A 113 -3.90 -3.62 9.97
C VAL A 113 -3.37 -2.36 9.31
N ILE A 114 -2.82 -2.50 8.10
CA ILE A 114 -2.45 -1.40 7.22
C ILE A 114 -3.42 -1.39 6.05
N LEU A 115 -4.13 -0.29 5.83
CA LEU A 115 -5.15 -0.15 4.80
C LEU A 115 -4.68 0.79 3.68
N LEU A 116 -4.61 0.29 2.46
CA LEU A 116 -4.39 1.07 1.24
C LEU A 116 -5.71 1.32 0.46
N ASN A 117 -6.83 1.02 1.08
CA ASN A 117 -8.16 1.31 0.59
C ASN A 117 -8.80 2.45 1.40
N ARG A 118 -9.59 3.29 0.73
CA ARG A 118 -10.47 4.19 1.44
C ARG A 118 -11.66 3.41 1.99
N VAL A 119 -11.74 3.32 3.30
CA VAL A 119 -12.81 2.63 4.02
C VAL A 119 -13.73 3.66 4.68
N SER A 120 -15.04 3.38 4.75
CA SER A 120 -15.99 4.26 5.45
C SER A 120 -15.66 4.31 6.96
N GLU A 121 -16.07 5.37 7.63
CA GLU A 121 -15.86 5.51 9.07
C GLU A 121 -16.46 4.33 9.86
N GLU A 122 -17.66 3.88 9.48
CA GLU A 122 -18.28 2.68 10.07
C GLU A 122 -17.39 1.44 9.90
N GLY A 123 -16.78 1.30 8.71
CA GLY A 123 -15.88 0.18 8.42
C GLY A 123 -14.58 0.26 9.21
N LEU A 124 -14.00 1.46 9.36
CA LEU A 124 -12.81 1.67 10.19
C LEU A 124 -13.10 1.34 11.65
N ASN A 125 -14.27 1.75 12.16
CA ASN A 125 -14.73 1.40 13.52
C ASN A 125 -14.84 -0.12 13.72
N GLN A 126 -15.38 -0.86 12.73
CA GLN A 126 -15.48 -2.33 12.79
C GLN A 126 -14.11 -3.01 12.81
N ILE A 127 -13.16 -2.52 12.02
CA ILE A 127 -11.79 -3.04 11.97
C ILE A 127 -11.07 -2.75 13.30
N ARG A 128 -11.17 -1.51 13.83
CA ARG A 128 -10.49 -1.09 15.07
C ARG A 128 -10.87 -1.93 16.29
N VAL A 129 -12.11 -2.39 16.36
CA VAL A 129 -12.56 -3.30 17.45
C VAL A 129 -11.79 -4.64 17.44
N ILE A 130 -11.23 -5.03 16.29
CA ILE A 130 -10.52 -6.30 16.11
C ILE A 130 -9.03 -6.11 16.29
N ALA A 131 -8.45 -5.11 15.62
CA ALA A 131 -7.03 -4.82 15.65
C ALA A 131 -6.77 -3.31 15.44
N PRO A 132 -5.69 -2.74 16.01
CA PRO A 132 -5.26 -1.39 15.68
C PRO A 132 -5.01 -1.25 14.17
N LEU A 133 -5.35 -0.09 13.61
CA LEU A 133 -5.25 0.15 12.18
C LEU A 133 -4.59 1.48 11.86
N VAL A 134 -4.00 1.56 10.67
CA VAL A 134 -3.51 2.78 10.05
C VAL A 134 -3.86 2.78 8.56
N GLN A 135 -4.21 3.95 8.03
CA GLN A 135 -4.46 4.15 6.62
C GLN A 135 -3.18 4.60 5.91
N CYS A 136 -2.92 4.12 4.70
CA CYS A 136 -1.73 4.42 3.93
C CYS A 136 -2.10 4.84 2.50
N CYS A 137 -1.62 5.99 2.06
CA CYS A 137 -1.88 6.61 0.76
C CYS A 137 -3.34 7.03 0.55
N GLU A 138 -4.27 6.08 0.55
CA GLU A 138 -5.71 6.31 0.56
C GLU A 138 -6.24 6.34 2.00
N TYR A 139 -6.94 7.39 2.37
CA TYR A 139 -7.52 7.54 3.71
C TYR A 139 -8.88 8.24 3.66
N ASN A 140 -9.65 8.06 4.70
CA ASN A 140 -10.92 8.76 4.90
C ASN A 140 -10.66 10.05 5.67
N ASP A 141 -10.74 11.17 4.99
CA ASP A 141 -10.55 12.53 5.50
C ASP A 141 -11.67 13.04 6.41
N HIS A 142 -12.77 12.27 6.53
CA HIS A 142 -13.90 12.56 7.42
C HIS A 142 -13.89 11.72 8.70
N ALA A 143 -12.91 10.83 8.86
CA ALA A 143 -12.79 9.93 10.00
C ALA A 143 -11.50 10.23 10.77
N ASP A 144 -11.61 10.33 12.09
CA ASP A 144 -10.46 10.57 12.98
C ASP A 144 -9.69 9.27 13.22
N TYR A 145 -8.93 8.87 12.18
CA TYR A 145 -8.07 7.70 12.20
C TYR A 145 -6.70 8.05 11.65
N PRO A 146 -5.63 7.49 12.23
CA PRO A 146 -4.27 7.77 11.80
C PRO A 146 -4.06 7.37 10.34
N TYR A 147 -3.33 8.22 9.63
CA TYR A 147 -2.94 7.94 8.25
C TYR A 147 -1.51 8.42 7.96
N VAL A 148 -0.89 7.79 6.97
CA VAL A 148 0.34 8.29 6.36
C VAL A 148 0.08 8.43 4.86
N SER A 149 0.30 9.62 4.33
CA SER A 149 0.05 9.96 2.94
C SER A 149 1.02 11.06 2.48
N ILE A 150 0.81 11.56 1.28
CA ILE A 150 1.45 12.76 0.73
C ILE A 150 0.39 13.82 0.44
N ASP A 151 0.81 15.07 0.24
CA ASP A 151 -0.07 16.07 -0.36
C ASP A 151 -0.05 15.90 -1.90
N ASP A 152 -0.96 15.03 -2.39
CA ASP A 152 -1.12 14.75 -3.81
C ASP A 152 -1.44 16.01 -4.65
N ALA A 153 -2.19 16.97 -4.08
CA ALA A 153 -2.55 18.18 -4.79
C ALA A 153 -1.32 19.10 -4.95
N ARG A 154 -0.58 19.33 -3.87
CA ARG A 154 0.63 20.16 -3.94
C ARG A 154 1.70 19.53 -4.83
N ALA A 155 1.89 18.22 -4.75
CA ALA A 155 2.84 17.51 -5.59
C ALA A 155 2.49 17.61 -7.10
N ALA A 156 1.21 17.46 -7.44
CA ALA A 156 0.74 17.60 -8.82
C ALA A 156 0.80 19.06 -9.32
N GLU A 157 0.53 20.02 -8.44
CA GLU A 157 0.68 21.45 -8.74
C GLU A 157 2.13 21.76 -9.10
N LEU A 158 3.11 21.36 -8.26
CA LEU A 158 4.55 21.55 -8.52
C LEU A 158 5.00 20.88 -9.83
N ALA A 159 4.55 19.66 -10.10
CA ALA A 159 4.86 18.95 -11.34
C ALA A 159 4.31 19.68 -12.58
N THR A 160 3.14 20.28 -12.47
CA THR A 160 2.51 21.03 -13.55
C THR A 160 3.17 22.40 -13.76
N GLU A 161 3.48 23.12 -12.66
CA GLU A 161 4.25 24.37 -12.69
C GLU A 161 5.61 24.15 -13.36
N TYR A 162 6.27 23.02 -13.08
CA TYR A 162 7.53 22.66 -13.72
C TYR A 162 7.37 22.46 -15.24
N LEU A 163 6.31 21.77 -15.71
CA LEU A 163 6.02 21.64 -17.13
C LEU A 163 5.79 22.99 -17.80
N LEU A 164 5.02 23.88 -17.14
CA LEU A 164 4.76 25.24 -17.63
C LEU A 164 6.07 26.05 -17.78
N SER A 165 6.95 26.00 -16.78
CA SER A 165 8.23 26.70 -16.78
C SER A 165 9.21 26.22 -17.86
N ASN A 166 9.04 24.96 -18.32
CA ASN A 166 9.86 24.38 -19.38
C ASN A 166 9.22 24.47 -20.79
N GLY A 167 8.20 25.35 -20.97
CA GLY A 167 7.58 25.62 -22.27
C GLY A 167 6.36 24.76 -22.59
N GLY A 168 5.86 23.97 -21.64
CA GLY A 168 4.59 23.27 -21.75
C GLY A 168 3.41 24.24 -21.74
N SER A 169 2.94 24.65 -22.92
CA SER A 169 1.79 25.58 -23.05
C SER A 169 0.47 24.88 -23.36
N LYS A 170 0.54 23.62 -23.79
CA LYS A 170 -0.59 22.77 -24.16
C LYS A 170 -0.51 21.47 -23.39
N ILE A 171 -0.86 21.51 -22.12
CA ILE A 171 -0.65 20.37 -21.20
C ILE A 171 -1.88 19.50 -21.13
N ALA A 172 -1.74 18.18 -21.32
CA ALA A 172 -2.76 17.19 -21.06
C ALA A 172 -2.49 16.43 -19.76
N LEU A 173 -3.58 16.05 -19.08
CA LEU A 173 -3.55 15.17 -17.92
C LEU A 173 -4.00 13.76 -18.31
N ILE A 174 -3.18 12.75 -18.04
CA ILE A 174 -3.60 11.35 -18.10
C ILE A 174 -3.83 10.88 -16.67
N ASN A 175 -5.10 10.80 -16.27
CA ASN A 175 -5.55 10.50 -14.92
C ASN A 175 -6.02 9.05 -14.78
N GLY A 176 -5.99 8.53 -13.55
CA GLY A 176 -6.45 7.19 -13.18
C GLY A 176 -7.91 7.16 -12.70
N PRO A 177 -8.30 6.08 -12.00
CA PRO A 177 -9.68 5.90 -11.55
C PRO A 177 -10.14 7.02 -10.61
N GLY A 178 -11.23 7.70 -10.95
CA GLY A 178 -11.73 8.86 -10.20
C GLY A 178 -12.33 8.55 -8.83
N ASN A 179 -12.53 7.28 -8.50
CA ASN A 179 -12.95 6.83 -7.17
C ASN A 179 -11.80 6.92 -6.14
N PHE A 180 -10.55 6.91 -6.56
CA PHE A 180 -9.40 7.09 -5.66
C PHE A 180 -9.18 8.57 -5.31
N LYS A 181 -8.79 8.81 -4.07
CA LYS A 181 -8.49 10.17 -3.58
C LYS A 181 -7.29 10.77 -4.32
N TYR A 182 -6.22 9.99 -4.51
CA TYR A 182 -5.01 10.47 -5.19
C TYR A 182 -5.33 11.01 -6.60
N ALA A 183 -6.18 10.33 -7.37
CA ALA A 183 -6.52 10.76 -8.72
C ALA A 183 -7.27 12.11 -8.72
N ARG A 184 -8.21 12.31 -7.79
CA ARG A 184 -8.93 13.59 -7.65
C ARG A 184 -8.02 14.71 -7.16
N ARG A 185 -7.18 14.44 -6.18
CA ARG A 185 -6.26 15.44 -5.61
C ARG A 185 -5.16 15.85 -6.60
N ARG A 186 -4.59 14.89 -7.35
CA ARG A 186 -3.62 15.20 -8.43
C ARG A 186 -4.27 16.02 -9.55
N GLN A 187 -5.51 15.72 -9.92
CA GLN A 187 -6.24 16.57 -10.88
C GLN A 187 -6.51 17.97 -10.32
N GLU A 188 -6.83 18.09 -9.04
CA GLU A 188 -7.02 19.39 -8.39
C GLU A 188 -5.76 20.24 -8.45
N GLY A 189 -4.60 19.68 -8.08
CA GLY A 189 -3.30 20.35 -8.17
C GLY A 189 -2.93 20.76 -9.59
N PHE A 190 -3.15 19.86 -10.56
CA PHE A 190 -2.99 20.16 -11.97
C PHE A 190 -3.84 21.36 -12.41
N MET A 191 -5.11 21.38 -12.05
CA MET A 191 -6.02 22.48 -12.40
C MET A 191 -5.64 23.79 -11.68
N ASN A 192 -5.13 23.73 -10.45
CA ASN A 192 -4.67 24.89 -9.71
C ASN A 192 -3.46 25.53 -10.40
N ALA A 193 -2.44 24.76 -10.79
CA ALA A 193 -1.29 25.27 -11.52
C ALA A 193 -1.69 25.95 -12.84
N LEU A 194 -2.59 25.33 -13.62
CA LEU A 194 -3.06 25.94 -14.86
C LEU A 194 -3.83 27.24 -14.60
N ARG A 195 -4.67 27.29 -13.57
CA ARG A 195 -5.43 28.49 -13.20
C ARG A 195 -4.47 29.63 -12.76
N ASN A 196 -3.47 29.32 -11.96
CA ASN A 196 -2.48 30.29 -11.47
C ASN A 196 -1.65 30.87 -12.63
N ALA A 197 -1.42 30.06 -13.67
CA ALA A 197 -0.71 30.47 -14.88
C ALA A 197 -1.62 31.05 -15.98
N GLU A 198 -2.92 31.19 -15.71
CA GLU A 198 -3.94 31.64 -16.68
C GLU A 198 -3.99 30.80 -17.99
N VAL A 199 -3.62 29.53 -17.91
CA VAL A 199 -3.61 28.59 -19.04
C VAL A 199 -4.93 27.85 -19.11
N MET A 200 -5.60 27.94 -20.26
CA MET A 200 -6.82 27.19 -20.54
C MET A 200 -6.54 26.01 -21.45
N ILE A 201 -7.10 24.85 -21.09
CA ILE A 201 -6.99 23.61 -21.88
C ILE A 201 -8.36 23.09 -22.29
N PRO A 202 -8.47 22.38 -23.43
CA PRO A 202 -9.66 21.67 -23.80
C PRO A 202 -10.03 20.57 -22.79
N LYS A 203 -11.31 20.40 -22.49
CA LYS A 203 -11.77 19.36 -21.55
C LYS A 203 -11.31 17.94 -21.92
N GLN A 204 -11.23 17.64 -23.22
CA GLN A 204 -10.77 16.33 -23.72
C GLN A 204 -9.29 16.04 -23.43
N TRP A 205 -8.50 17.02 -22.98
CA TRP A 205 -7.12 16.82 -22.56
C TRP A 205 -6.99 16.36 -21.10
N ILE A 206 -8.08 16.31 -20.37
CA ILE A 206 -8.19 15.64 -19.09
C ILE A 206 -8.76 14.25 -19.35
N VAL A 207 -7.88 13.27 -19.49
CA VAL A 207 -8.25 11.88 -19.77
C VAL A 207 -8.40 11.13 -18.46
N GLN A 208 -9.59 10.61 -18.19
CA GLN A 208 -9.88 9.79 -17.01
C GLN A 208 -9.92 8.32 -17.42
N LEU A 209 -8.99 7.52 -16.88
CA LEU A 209 -8.94 6.09 -17.14
C LEU A 209 -9.57 5.30 -15.97
N PRO A 210 -10.24 4.18 -16.25
CA PRO A 210 -10.91 3.38 -15.22
C PRO A 210 -9.96 2.55 -14.35
N GLU A 211 -8.73 2.34 -14.80
CA GLU A 211 -7.66 1.59 -14.11
C GLU A 211 -6.28 2.09 -14.50
N VAL A 212 -5.24 1.71 -13.74
CA VAL A 212 -3.85 2.02 -14.07
C VAL A 212 -3.34 0.98 -15.09
N SER A 213 -3.67 1.21 -16.37
CA SER A 213 -3.33 0.32 -17.49
C SER A 213 -2.50 1.07 -18.53
N TYR A 214 -1.34 0.49 -18.86
CA TYR A 214 -0.45 1.00 -19.90
C TYR A 214 -1.16 1.07 -21.27
N GLU A 215 -1.88 0.03 -21.63
CA GLU A 215 -2.57 -0.09 -22.93
C GLU A 215 -3.65 0.96 -23.09
N MET A 216 -4.44 1.20 -22.01
CA MET A 216 -5.48 2.24 -22.05
C MET A 216 -4.86 3.63 -22.15
N ALA A 217 -3.80 3.90 -21.41
CA ALA A 217 -3.07 5.18 -21.48
C ALA A 217 -2.49 5.39 -22.88
N TYR A 218 -1.84 4.38 -23.44
CA TYR A 218 -1.28 4.42 -24.78
C TYR A 218 -2.36 4.72 -25.85
N ALA A 219 -3.48 4.03 -25.81
CA ALA A 219 -4.58 4.27 -26.74
C ALA A 219 -5.17 5.69 -26.61
N ALA A 220 -5.32 6.16 -25.38
CA ALA A 220 -5.80 7.51 -25.12
C ALA A 220 -4.86 8.60 -25.61
N VAL A 221 -3.56 8.45 -25.34
CA VAL A 221 -2.52 9.38 -25.82
C VAL A 221 -2.42 9.37 -27.35
N CYS A 222 -2.49 8.20 -27.99
CA CYS A 222 -2.53 8.13 -29.46
C CYS A 222 -3.69 8.94 -30.04
N ARG A 223 -4.88 8.91 -29.42
CA ARG A 223 -6.03 9.74 -29.85
C ARG A 223 -5.74 11.24 -29.72
N LEU A 224 -5.12 11.66 -28.59
CA LEU A 224 -4.75 13.07 -28.39
C LEU A 224 -3.69 13.53 -29.41
N LEU A 225 -2.69 12.73 -29.68
CA LEU A 225 -1.60 13.09 -30.62
C LEU A 225 -2.04 13.06 -32.08
N ASN A 226 -3.10 12.34 -32.42
CA ASN A 226 -3.66 12.29 -33.76
C ASN A 226 -4.67 13.42 -34.05
N SER A 227 -4.93 14.31 -33.08
CA SER A 227 -5.84 15.44 -33.28
C SER A 227 -5.14 16.67 -33.87
N ASP A 228 -5.89 17.54 -34.57
CA ASP A 228 -5.37 18.79 -35.11
C ASP A 228 -4.81 19.73 -34.05
N SER A 229 -5.40 19.70 -32.86
CA SER A 229 -4.93 20.41 -31.68
C SER A 229 -4.36 19.43 -30.68
N ARG A 230 -3.06 19.14 -30.79
CA ARG A 230 -2.38 18.18 -29.90
C ARG A 230 -1.65 18.88 -28.75
N PRO A 231 -1.56 18.19 -27.57
CA PRO A 231 -0.71 18.65 -26.47
C PRO A 231 0.77 18.67 -26.83
N ASN A 232 1.54 19.56 -26.19
CA ASN A 232 2.99 19.56 -26.23
C ASN A 232 3.63 19.17 -24.89
N ALA A 233 2.80 18.89 -23.88
CA ALA A 233 3.23 18.41 -22.58
C ALA A 233 2.19 17.48 -21.97
N PHE A 234 2.64 16.53 -21.16
CA PHE A 234 1.80 15.58 -20.44
C PHE A 234 2.19 15.50 -18.98
N PHE A 235 1.23 15.77 -18.11
CA PHE A 235 1.31 15.33 -16.72
C PHE A 235 0.54 14.02 -16.58
N THR A 236 1.17 13.00 -16.01
CA THR A 236 0.56 11.68 -15.80
C THR A 236 0.61 11.31 -14.33
N ILE A 237 -0.48 10.72 -13.84
CA ILE A 237 -0.58 10.36 -12.41
C ILE A 237 0.21 9.09 -12.04
N SER A 238 0.92 8.51 -13.00
CA SER A 238 1.75 7.32 -12.80
C SER A 238 2.86 7.25 -13.85
N ASP A 239 4.03 6.74 -13.50
CA ASP A 239 5.13 6.49 -14.43
C ASP A 239 4.76 5.48 -15.52
N VAL A 240 3.83 4.57 -15.24
CA VAL A 240 3.28 3.64 -16.24
C VAL A 240 2.60 4.41 -17.38
N PHE A 241 1.86 5.46 -17.03
CA PHE A 241 1.22 6.31 -18.03
C PHE A 241 2.23 7.19 -18.76
N ALA A 242 3.27 7.68 -18.06
CA ALA A 242 4.35 8.44 -18.67
C ALA A 242 5.11 7.60 -19.73
N ALA A 243 5.39 6.34 -19.43
CA ALA A 243 5.99 5.41 -20.39
C ALA A 243 5.10 5.20 -21.63
N ALA A 244 3.77 5.15 -21.44
CA ALA A 244 2.81 5.07 -22.53
C ALA A 244 2.82 6.34 -23.41
N VAL A 245 2.98 7.53 -22.81
CA VAL A 245 3.15 8.80 -23.55
C VAL A 245 4.42 8.77 -24.41
N ILE A 246 5.57 8.39 -23.83
CA ILE A 246 6.85 8.29 -24.57
C ILE A 246 6.71 7.31 -25.77
N ARG A 247 6.07 6.17 -25.55
CA ARG A 247 5.84 5.19 -26.61
C ARG A 247 4.92 5.72 -27.71
N ALA A 248 3.85 6.44 -27.34
CA ALA A 248 2.95 7.06 -28.29
C ALA A 248 3.66 8.20 -29.07
N ALA A 249 4.43 9.07 -28.42
CA ALA A 249 5.22 10.11 -29.07
C ALA A 249 6.13 9.51 -30.16
N LYS A 250 6.85 8.43 -29.85
CA LYS A 250 7.69 7.72 -30.80
C LYS A 250 6.90 7.21 -32.03
N ARG A 251 5.67 6.71 -31.83
CA ARG A 251 4.80 6.25 -32.94
C ARG A 251 4.42 7.40 -33.88
N PHE A 252 4.25 8.61 -33.35
CA PHE A 252 3.92 9.82 -34.11
C PHE A 252 5.16 10.61 -34.55
N HIS A 253 6.36 10.01 -34.49
CA HIS A 253 7.64 10.64 -34.84
C HIS A 253 7.92 11.94 -34.08
N LEU A 254 7.42 12.04 -32.84
CA LEU A 254 7.67 13.16 -31.94
C LEU A 254 8.77 12.79 -30.96
N HIS A 255 9.66 13.74 -30.69
CA HIS A 255 10.79 13.55 -29.80
C HIS A 255 10.44 14.07 -28.39
N VAL A 256 10.73 13.27 -27.38
CA VAL A 256 10.72 13.67 -25.97
C VAL A 256 12.17 13.94 -25.58
N PRO A 257 12.50 15.10 -25.02
CA PRO A 257 11.63 16.20 -24.60
C PRO A 257 11.36 17.26 -25.67
N ARG A 258 12.04 17.28 -26.81
CA ARG A 258 12.05 18.39 -27.77
C ARG A 258 10.66 18.82 -28.25
N ASP A 259 9.81 17.87 -28.63
CA ASP A 259 8.49 18.13 -29.21
C ASP A 259 7.37 17.94 -28.15
N ILE A 260 7.62 17.10 -27.15
CA ILE A 260 6.67 16.75 -26.08
C ILE A 260 7.43 16.61 -24.75
N LEU A 261 6.99 17.34 -23.73
CA LEU A 261 7.45 17.19 -22.35
C LEU A 261 6.60 16.14 -21.63
N VAL A 262 7.21 15.34 -20.76
CA VAL A 262 6.50 14.32 -19.99
C VAL A 262 6.95 14.33 -18.54
N VAL A 263 5.98 14.45 -17.62
CA VAL A 263 6.21 14.26 -16.19
C VAL A 263 5.30 13.11 -15.69
N GLY A 264 5.93 12.17 -15.02
CA GLY A 264 5.29 11.04 -14.36
C GLY A 264 5.03 11.28 -12.87
N PHE A 265 4.66 10.22 -12.19
CA PHE A 265 4.44 10.19 -10.74
C PHE A 265 4.79 8.80 -10.21
N ASP A 266 5.26 8.69 -8.97
CA ASP A 266 5.62 7.52 -8.16
C ASP A 266 7.12 7.23 -8.10
N ASN A 267 7.93 7.64 -9.10
CA ASN A 267 9.36 7.32 -9.22
C ASN A 267 9.63 5.82 -9.06
N ILE A 268 8.81 4.98 -9.71
CA ILE A 268 9.06 3.53 -9.76
C ILE A 268 10.25 3.22 -10.67
N GLU A 269 10.79 2.01 -10.58
CA GLU A 269 12.00 1.61 -11.32
C GLU A 269 11.87 1.83 -12.84
N LEU A 270 10.67 1.64 -13.39
CA LEU A 270 10.34 1.90 -14.79
C LEU A 270 10.74 3.31 -15.24
N SER A 271 10.64 4.33 -14.36
CA SER A 271 10.95 5.72 -14.71
C SER A 271 12.40 5.94 -15.11
N SER A 272 13.32 5.12 -14.62
CA SER A 272 14.74 5.14 -14.98
C SER A 272 15.09 4.19 -16.13
N MET A 273 14.22 3.22 -16.45
CA MET A 273 14.45 2.21 -17.49
C MET A 273 13.97 2.65 -18.89
N THR A 274 13.14 3.67 -18.97
CA THR A 274 12.68 4.22 -20.25
C THR A 274 13.78 5.00 -20.96
N SER A 275 13.64 5.18 -22.28
CA SER A 275 14.49 6.10 -23.07
C SER A 275 13.61 7.01 -23.92
N PRO A 276 13.57 8.32 -23.59
CA PRO A 276 14.25 8.98 -22.46
C PRO A 276 13.75 8.54 -21.10
N SER A 277 14.59 8.71 -20.05
CA SER A 277 14.21 8.48 -18.66
C SER A 277 13.21 9.55 -18.19
N ILE A 278 12.26 9.15 -17.33
CA ILE A 278 11.08 9.95 -16.97
C ILE A 278 11.39 10.89 -15.79
N THR A 279 11.19 12.19 -15.99
CA THR A 279 11.03 13.17 -14.91
C THR A 279 9.74 12.81 -14.15
N THR A 280 9.81 12.66 -12.82
CA THR A 280 8.71 12.12 -12.04
C THR A 280 8.68 12.66 -10.62
N VAL A 281 7.49 12.71 -10.03
CA VAL A 281 7.32 12.99 -8.60
C VAL A 281 7.73 11.77 -7.80
N ASN A 282 8.74 11.91 -6.95
CA ASN A 282 9.16 10.88 -6.02
C ASN A 282 8.26 10.88 -4.79
N GLN A 283 7.59 9.75 -4.56
CA GLN A 283 6.91 9.47 -3.30
C GLN A 283 7.87 8.71 -2.37
N PRO A 284 7.83 8.97 -1.06
CA PRO A 284 8.60 8.16 -0.11
C PRO A 284 8.21 6.69 -0.21
N LYS A 285 9.16 5.85 -0.64
CA LYS A 285 8.92 4.41 -0.95
C LYS A 285 8.65 3.52 0.26
N PHE A 286 8.86 4.04 1.47
CA PHE A 286 8.80 3.25 2.70
C PHE A 286 7.92 3.88 3.80
N PRO A 287 6.71 4.39 3.50
CA PRO A 287 5.84 4.88 4.56
C PRO A 287 5.55 3.78 5.60
N CYS A 288 5.55 2.52 5.20
CA CYS A 288 5.34 1.38 6.09
C CYS A 288 6.44 1.16 7.14
N ARG A 289 7.64 1.73 7.02
CA ARG A 289 8.64 1.69 8.09
C ARG A 289 8.15 2.36 9.36
N LEU A 290 7.37 3.43 9.22
CA LEU A 290 6.79 4.18 10.33
C LEU A 290 5.68 3.41 11.05
N PHE A 291 4.95 2.52 10.36
CA PHE A 291 3.83 1.78 10.92
C PHE A 291 4.25 0.71 11.92
N PHE A 292 5.33 -0.01 11.65
CA PHE A 292 5.77 -1.10 12.53
C PHE A 292 6.30 -0.60 13.87
N VAL A 293 6.82 0.62 13.93
CA VAL A 293 7.23 1.24 15.20
C VAL A 293 6.04 1.48 16.13
N GLN A 294 4.85 1.75 15.57
CA GLN A 294 3.64 1.99 16.35
C GLN A 294 2.93 0.71 16.82
N PHE A 295 3.16 -0.44 16.17
CA PHE A 295 2.50 -1.71 16.49
C PHE A 295 3.39 -2.68 17.28
N ALA A 296 4.68 -2.42 17.38
CA ALA A 296 5.57 -3.27 18.20
C ALA A 296 5.16 -3.18 19.67
N PRO A 297 4.95 -4.32 20.37
CA PRO A 297 4.78 -4.28 21.82
C PRO A 297 5.97 -3.56 22.46
N LEU A 298 5.72 -2.70 23.43
CA LEU A 298 6.71 -1.87 24.15
C LEU A 298 7.98 -2.61 24.60
N LYS A 299 7.91 -3.93 24.78
CA LYS A 299 9.07 -4.78 25.14
C LYS A 299 10.12 -4.94 24.02
N PHE A 300 9.81 -4.61 22.76
CA PHE A 300 10.74 -4.71 21.63
C PHE A 300 11.42 -3.37 21.29
N LEU A 301 11.03 -2.27 21.90
CA LEU A 301 11.54 -0.92 21.59
C LEU A 301 12.90 -0.61 22.23
N GLU A 302 13.35 -1.42 23.21
CA GLU A 302 14.61 -1.16 23.93
C GLU A 302 15.88 -1.34 23.05
N ASN A 303 15.80 -1.90 21.88
CA ASN A 303 16.94 -2.18 21.00
C ASN A 303 16.99 -1.37 19.68
N VAL A 304 16.12 -0.38 19.46
CA VAL A 304 16.05 0.39 18.20
C VAL A 304 16.52 1.84 18.38
N TYR A 305 17.56 2.06 19.16
CA TYR A 305 18.24 3.36 19.23
C TYR A 305 19.20 3.48 18.03
N ASN A 306 18.72 4.07 16.92
CA ASN A 306 19.53 4.86 15.98
C ASN A 306 18.84 4.97 14.62
N ILE A 307 17.94 5.92 14.46
CA ILE A 307 17.65 6.61 13.18
C ILE A 307 16.49 7.58 13.48
N GLY A 308 16.74 8.88 13.39
CA GLY A 308 15.90 10.06 13.14
C GLY A 308 14.37 10.07 13.39
N LEU A 309 13.85 9.24 14.28
CA LEU A 309 12.41 9.05 14.58
C LEU A 309 12.07 9.50 16.01
N LEU A 310 12.99 10.18 16.69
CA LEU A 310 12.89 10.55 18.12
C LEU A 310 11.77 11.55 18.42
N GLU A 311 11.28 12.32 17.46
CA GLU A 311 10.21 13.30 17.71
C GLU A 311 8.80 12.68 17.82
N LEU A 312 8.60 11.43 17.33
CA LEU A 312 7.32 10.71 17.44
C LEU A 312 7.21 9.80 18.67
N MET A 313 8.30 9.62 19.41
CA MET A 313 8.40 8.64 20.51
C MET A 313 8.35 9.26 21.91
N GLU A 314 8.16 10.56 22.06
CA GLU A 314 8.14 11.22 23.39
C GLU A 314 6.88 10.94 24.22
N ASP A 315 5.85 10.28 23.66
CA ASP A 315 4.66 9.92 24.41
C ASP A 315 4.26 8.45 24.20
N PRO A 316 4.61 7.51 25.11
CA PRO A 316 4.22 6.10 25.03
C PRO A 316 2.70 5.87 25.10
N HIS A 317 1.93 6.88 25.47
CA HIS A 317 0.47 6.90 25.49
C HIS A 317 -0.12 7.86 24.46
N GLY A 318 0.73 8.44 23.58
CA GLY A 318 0.36 9.39 22.55
C GLY A 318 -0.62 8.80 21.53
N GLU A 319 -1.63 9.59 21.20
CA GLU A 319 -2.52 9.30 20.08
C GLU A 319 -1.71 9.20 18.79
N MET A 320 -1.96 8.16 17.98
CA MET A 320 -1.34 8.01 16.67
C MET A 320 -1.66 9.22 15.81
N LYS A 321 -0.63 10.01 15.44
CA LYS A 321 -0.80 11.22 14.63
C LYS A 321 -0.79 10.86 13.15
N SER A 322 -1.62 11.57 12.39
CA SER A 322 -1.58 11.52 10.93
C SER A 322 -0.33 12.23 10.41
N LEU A 323 0.28 11.68 9.35
CA LEU A 323 1.53 12.20 8.78
C LEU A 323 1.38 12.42 7.27
N LEU A 324 1.71 13.62 6.82
CA LEU A 324 1.94 13.93 5.41
C LEU A 324 3.45 13.97 5.16
N LEU A 325 3.89 13.14 4.22
CA LEU A 325 5.29 13.02 3.83
C LEU A 325 5.58 13.98 2.68
N ASP A 326 6.79 14.55 2.68
CA ASP A 326 7.27 15.41 1.61
C ASP A 326 7.49 14.62 0.32
N THR A 327 7.25 15.29 -0.80
CA THR A 327 7.53 14.78 -2.15
C THR A 327 8.56 15.67 -2.82
N GLU A 328 9.32 15.12 -3.75
CA GLU A 328 10.29 15.84 -4.56
C GLU A 328 10.10 15.53 -6.05
N LEU A 329 10.43 16.47 -6.92
CA LEU A 329 10.46 16.24 -8.36
C LEU A 329 11.87 15.78 -8.75
N VAL A 330 11.97 14.56 -9.27
CA VAL A 330 13.20 13.98 -9.82
C VAL A 330 13.27 14.30 -11.29
N ILE A 331 14.12 15.26 -11.65
CA ILE A 331 14.30 15.72 -13.03
C ILE A 331 15.18 14.73 -13.80
N ARG A 332 14.73 14.35 -15.01
CA ARG A 332 15.42 13.45 -15.93
C ARG A 332 15.31 13.94 -17.38
N GLU A 333 15.46 13.02 -18.34
CA GLU A 333 15.58 13.33 -19.77
C GLU A 333 14.24 13.65 -20.46
N SER A 334 13.09 13.42 -19.83
CA SER A 334 11.77 13.60 -20.47
C SER A 334 11.23 15.02 -20.41
N THR A 335 12.02 15.96 -19.79
CA THR A 335 11.68 17.39 -19.69
C THR A 335 12.87 18.28 -19.99
#